data_c61a804513b081365072dbc82bcec52f
#
_entry.id   c61a804513b081365072dbc82bcec52f
#
_cell.length_a   1.000
_cell.length_b   1.000
_cell.length_c   1.000
_cell.angle_alpha   90.00
_cell.angle_beta   90.00
_cell.angle_gamma   90.00
#
_symmetry.space_group_name_H-M   'P 1'
#
loop_
_entity.id
_entity.type
_entity.pdbx_description
1 polymer ?
#
loop_
_entity_poly.entity_id
_entity_poly.type
_entity_poly.pdbx_seq_one_letter_code
_entity_poly.pdbx_strand_id
1 'polypeptide(L)'
;RVFPARMYGNKEKTGAKIEVFLLRELNQESRLWDVLVDPARKIRIGNKLYFGNDELVAEVIDNTTSRGRTLRFLFDGPYEEFKKTIKRLGETPLPKAHDRPITEEDSERYQTIYAKHEGAVAAPTAGMHFSREILKRLELQGVEFAEMTLHAGLGNFREIEVEDLTKHKMDSEQLFIPNETAIKVNQ
;
A
#
# COMPACT_ATOMS: atom_id res chain seq x y z
N ARG A 1 -8.31 3.29 -2.78
CA ARG A 1 -8.03 3.86 -1.46
C ARG A 1 -6.64 3.42 -0.99
N VAL A 2 -5.86 4.36 -0.47
CA VAL A 2 -4.52 4.07 0.05
C VAL A 2 -4.64 3.32 1.37
N PHE A 3 -3.90 2.22 1.48
CA PHE A 3 -3.82 1.39 2.68
C PHE A 3 -2.74 1.93 3.63
N PRO A 4 -2.92 1.90 4.96
CA PRO A 4 -1.86 2.28 5.92
C PRO A 4 -0.77 1.21 5.94
N ALA A 5 0.08 1.23 4.94
CA ALA A 5 0.97 0.13 4.56
C ALA A 5 2.32 0.10 5.28
N ARG A 6 2.70 1.20 5.95
CA ARG A 6 4.00 1.31 6.62
C ARG A 6 3.89 0.92 8.09
N MET A 7 4.66 -0.07 8.51
CA MET A 7 4.67 -0.57 9.88
C MET A 7 6.08 -0.51 10.47
N TYR A 8 6.18 -0.08 11.71
CA TYR A 8 7.42 -0.07 12.48
C TYR A 8 7.39 -1.12 13.57
N GLY A 9 8.47 -1.82 13.74
CA GLY A 9 8.57 -2.88 14.74
C GLY A 9 9.99 -3.19 15.15
N ASN A 10 10.15 -4.31 15.79
CA ASN A 10 11.43 -4.79 16.32
C ASN A 10 11.68 -6.23 15.92
N LYS A 11 12.93 -6.54 15.61
CA LYS A 11 13.37 -7.90 15.34
C LYS A 11 13.48 -8.68 16.66
N GLU A 12 13.03 -9.93 16.67
CA GLU A 12 13.22 -10.86 17.79
C GLU A 12 14.70 -10.99 18.18
N LYS A 13 14.96 -11.24 19.45
CA LYS A 13 16.29 -11.44 20.08
C LYS A 13 17.15 -10.18 20.17
N THR A 14 17.35 -9.47 19.08
CA THR A 14 18.21 -8.27 19.06
C THR A 14 17.48 -6.99 19.46
N GLY A 15 16.15 -6.95 19.32
CA GLY A 15 15.37 -5.75 19.50
C GLY A 15 15.63 -4.65 18.46
N ALA A 16 16.38 -4.97 17.37
CA ALA A 16 16.70 -4.01 16.34
C ALA A 16 15.44 -3.43 15.71
N LYS A 17 15.41 -2.11 15.54
CA LYS A 17 14.28 -1.42 14.88
C LYS A 17 14.23 -1.79 13.40
N ILE A 18 13.04 -2.13 12.94
CA ILE A 18 12.77 -2.48 11.55
C ILE A 18 11.54 -1.76 11.02
N GLU A 19 11.48 -1.63 9.72
CA GLU A 19 10.34 -1.10 8.99
C GLU A 19 9.86 -2.12 7.97
N VAL A 20 8.55 -2.30 7.88
CA VAL A 20 7.89 -3.14 6.89
C VAL A 20 6.89 -2.32 6.11
N PHE A 21 6.95 -2.41 4.79
CA PHE A 21 6.02 -1.78 3.88
C PHE A 21 5.18 -2.86 3.19
N LEU A 22 3.89 -2.91 3.51
CA LEU A 22 2.95 -3.90 2.97
C LEU A 22 2.63 -3.57 1.51
N LEU A 23 2.86 -4.52 0.61
CA LEU A 23 2.63 -4.34 -0.81
C LEU A 23 1.34 -4.99 -1.28
N ARG A 24 1.17 -6.26 -0.94
CA ARG A 24 0.06 -7.08 -1.44
C ARG A 24 -0.19 -8.27 -0.55
N GLU A 25 -1.45 -8.57 -0.30
CA GLU A 25 -1.87 -9.82 0.33
C GLU A 25 -1.76 -10.95 -0.69
N LEU A 26 -1.02 -11.99 -0.35
CA LEU A 26 -0.82 -13.16 -1.20
C LEU A 26 -1.83 -14.27 -0.89
N ASN A 27 -2.15 -14.47 0.39
CA ASN A 27 -3.11 -15.47 0.82
C ASN A 27 -3.78 -15.02 2.12
N GLN A 28 -5.10 -14.98 2.10
CA GLN A 28 -5.91 -14.50 3.22
C GLN A 28 -5.91 -15.48 4.40
N GLU A 29 -6.09 -16.78 4.15
CA GLU A 29 -6.17 -17.79 5.20
C GLU A 29 -4.86 -17.94 5.97
N SER A 30 -3.76 -18.03 5.25
CA SER A 30 -2.43 -18.20 5.83
C SER A 30 -1.77 -16.87 6.21
N ARG A 31 -2.44 -15.75 5.96
CA ARG A 31 -1.98 -14.38 6.27
C ARG A 31 -0.60 -14.07 5.71
N LEU A 32 -0.40 -14.49 4.46
CA LEU A 32 0.83 -14.22 3.71
C LEU A 32 0.74 -12.87 3.00
N TRP A 33 1.81 -12.11 3.12
CA TRP A 33 1.95 -10.80 2.50
C TRP A 33 3.28 -10.64 1.79
N ASP A 34 3.24 -10.03 0.62
CA ASP A 34 4.41 -9.52 -0.07
C ASP A 34 4.73 -8.13 0.48
N VAL A 35 5.98 -7.92 0.91
CA VAL A 35 6.39 -6.71 1.62
C VAL A 35 7.78 -6.25 1.20
N LEU A 36 8.08 -4.97 1.43
CA LEU A 36 9.45 -4.47 1.51
C LEU A 36 9.86 -4.33 2.97
N VAL A 37 11.14 -4.51 3.23
CA VAL A 37 11.72 -4.41 4.58
C VAL A 37 12.94 -3.50 4.61
N ASP A 38 13.15 -2.86 5.75
CA ASP A 38 14.31 -2.01 6.01
C ASP A 38 14.73 -2.13 7.48
N PRO A 39 16.01 -2.34 7.78
CA PRO A 39 17.14 -2.66 6.89
C PRO A 39 17.12 -4.12 6.42
N ALA A 40 17.11 -4.32 5.11
CA ALA A 40 16.93 -5.65 4.51
C ALA A 40 18.01 -6.66 4.94
N ARG A 41 19.25 -6.19 5.12
CA ARG A 41 20.37 -7.05 5.55
C ARG A 41 20.17 -7.71 6.93
N LYS A 42 19.33 -7.11 7.79
CA LYS A 42 19.04 -7.61 9.14
C LYS A 42 17.84 -8.52 9.20
N ILE A 43 17.06 -8.57 8.13
CA ILE A 43 15.77 -9.29 8.11
C ILE A 43 15.91 -10.49 7.18
N ARG A 44 16.07 -11.68 7.79
CA ARG A 44 16.35 -12.94 7.10
C ARG A 44 15.23 -13.94 7.29
N ILE A 45 15.16 -14.93 6.40
CA ILE A 45 14.22 -16.05 6.50
C ILE A 45 14.31 -16.69 7.90
N GLY A 46 13.16 -16.93 8.52
CA GLY A 46 13.04 -17.49 9.86
C GLY A 46 13.01 -16.46 10.98
N ASN A 47 13.36 -15.20 10.71
CA ASN A 47 13.25 -14.15 11.73
C ASN A 47 11.80 -13.85 12.06
N LYS A 48 11.53 -13.53 13.33
CA LYS A 48 10.26 -12.99 13.79
C LYS A 48 10.37 -11.49 13.99
N LEU A 49 9.33 -10.78 13.57
CA LEU A 49 9.21 -9.33 13.66
C LEU A 49 8.00 -9.02 14.53
N TYR A 50 8.18 -8.10 15.49
CA TYR A 50 7.18 -7.73 16.48
C TYR A 50 6.72 -6.29 16.27
N PHE A 51 5.41 -6.08 16.27
CA PHE A 51 4.78 -4.78 16.05
C PHE A 51 3.84 -4.43 17.20
N GLY A 52 3.75 -3.15 17.54
CA GLY A 52 2.75 -2.65 18.47
C GLY A 52 2.83 -3.25 19.88
N ASN A 53 3.98 -3.17 20.56
CA ASN A 53 4.19 -3.78 21.88
C ASN A 53 3.90 -5.29 21.88
N ASP A 54 4.39 -5.98 20.87
CA ASP A 54 4.25 -7.44 20.68
C ASP A 54 2.81 -7.91 20.43
N GLU A 55 1.92 -6.99 20.08
CA GLU A 55 0.53 -7.30 19.74
C GLU A 55 0.39 -8.07 18.44
N LEU A 56 1.27 -7.81 17.49
CA LEU A 56 1.29 -8.48 16.19
C LEU A 56 2.69 -9.00 15.90
N VAL A 57 2.75 -10.26 15.47
CA VAL A 57 4.00 -10.95 15.13
C VAL A 57 3.95 -11.43 13.70
N ALA A 58 5.06 -11.30 12.97
CA ALA A 58 5.23 -11.87 11.65
C ALA A 58 6.51 -12.70 11.57
N GLU A 59 6.48 -13.74 10.76
CA GLU A 59 7.63 -14.57 10.43
C GLU A 59 8.06 -14.33 8.98
N VAL A 60 9.34 -14.16 8.76
CA VAL A 60 9.93 -14.04 7.41
C VAL A 60 9.99 -15.44 6.78
N ILE A 61 9.21 -15.65 5.72
CA ILE A 61 9.08 -16.96 5.07
C ILE A 61 10.01 -17.08 3.88
N ASP A 62 10.19 -16.01 3.10
CA ASP A 62 10.96 -16.04 1.86
C ASP A 62 11.55 -14.68 1.53
N ASN A 63 12.58 -14.69 0.67
CA ASN A 63 13.16 -13.51 0.04
C ASN A 63 12.62 -13.42 -1.39
N THR A 64 12.08 -12.28 -1.78
CA THR A 64 11.55 -12.05 -3.13
C THR A 64 12.50 -11.22 -3.98
N THR A 65 12.99 -10.13 -3.42
CA THR A 65 14.01 -9.25 -4.02
C THR A 65 15.03 -8.87 -2.95
N SER A 66 16.02 -8.03 -3.30
CA SER A 66 17.02 -7.57 -2.32
C SER A 66 16.41 -6.93 -1.07
N ARG A 67 15.28 -6.22 -1.21
CA ARG A 67 14.51 -5.60 -0.12
C ARG A 67 13.13 -6.22 0.08
N GLY A 68 12.75 -7.15 -0.76
CA GLY A 68 11.45 -7.82 -0.72
C GLY A 68 11.48 -9.08 0.14
N ARG A 69 10.38 -9.32 0.86
CA ARG A 69 10.17 -10.51 1.68
C ARG A 69 8.73 -10.97 1.56
N THR A 70 8.52 -12.25 1.82
CA THR A 70 7.19 -12.78 2.13
C THR A 70 7.09 -12.93 3.63
N LEU A 71 6.07 -12.32 4.23
CA LEU A 71 5.77 -12.47 5.65
C LEU A 71 4.52 -13.31 5.86
N ARG A 72 4.55 -14.13 6.90
CA ARG A 72 3.37 -14.75 7.48
C ARG A 72 3.07 -14.07 8.81
N PHE A 73 1.89 -13.46 8.93
CA PHE A 73 1.46 -12.92 10.20
C PHE A 73 0.90 -14.05 11.08
N LEU A 74 1.42 -14.13 12.30
CA LEU A 74 1.00 -15.10 13.31
C LEU A 74 -0.06 -14.43 14.19
N PHE A 75 -1.31 -14.61 13.83
CA PHE A 75 -2.44 -13.98 14.50
C PHE A 75 -3.55 -15.00 14.77
N ASP A 76 -3.88 -15.18 16.06
CA ASP A 76 -4.96 -16.04 16.50
C ASP A 76 -6.26 -15.25 16.58
N GLY A 77 -7.14 -15.45 15.62
CA GLY A 77 -8.41 -14.75 15.57
C GLY A 77 -8.98 -14.64 14.16
N PRO A 78 -10.19 -14.06 14.04
CA PRO A 78 -10.81 -13.86 12.75
C PRO A 78 -10.03 -12.91 11.85
N TYR A 79 -10.13 -13.11 10.55
CA TYR A 79 -9.47 -12.26 9.55
C TYR A 79 -9.81 -10.78 9.71
N GLU A 80 -11.05 -10.45 10.03
CA GLU A 80 -11.48 -9.05 10.23
C GLU A 80 -10.74 -8.38 11.41
N GLU A 81 -10.50 -9.11 12.49
CA GLU A 81 -9.72 -8.62 13.63
C GLU A 81 -8.26 -8.41 13.23
N PHE A 82 -7.69 -9.32 12.47
CA PHE A 82 -6.35 -9.20 11.91
C PHE A 82 -6.21 -7.94 11.04
N LYS A 83 -7.15 -7.70 10.12
CA LYS A 83 -7.17 -6.53 9.25
C LYS A 83 -7.27 -5.23 10.05
N LYS A 84 -8.11 -5.19 11.07
CA LYS A 84 -8.22 -4.03 11.97
C LYS A 84 -6.90 -3.76 12.69
N THR A 85 -6.22 -4.81 13.15
CA THR A 85 -4.93 -4.68 13.83
C THR A 85 -3.85 -4.12 12.89
N ILE A 86 -3.74 -4.64 11.66
CA ILE A 86 -2.82 -4.10 10.65
C ILE A 86 -3.10 -2.63 10.39
N LYS A 87 -4.36 -2.25 10.17
CA LYS A 87 -4.74 -0.87 9.86
C LYS A 87 -4.44 0.08 11.02
N ARG A 88 -4.64 -0.37 12.25
CA ARG A 88 -4.36 0.42 13.44
C ARG A 88 -2.86 0.63 13.67
N LEU A 89 -2.05 -0.39 13.44
CA LEU A 89 -0.60 -0.33 13.61
C LEU A 89 0.13 0.30 12.43
N GLY A 90 -0.49 0.28 11.25
CA GLY A 90 0.09 0.84 10.04
C GLY A 90 -0.08 2.35 9.95
N GLU A 91 0.83 2.97 9.20
CA GLU A 91 0.79 4.39 8.88
C GLU A 91 0.59 4.59 7.38
N THR A 92 -0.18 5.62 7.01
CA THR A 92 -0.38 6.00 5.62
C THR A 92 0.95 6.47 5.02
N PRO A 93 1.40 5.90 3.90
CA PRO A 93 2.64 6.33 3.26
C PRO A 93 2.47 7.73 2.67
N LEU A 94 3.26 8.68 3.16
CA LEU A 94 3.32 10.03 2.60
C LEU A 94 4.35 10.11 1.46
N PRO A 95 4.16 11.04 0.51
CA PRO A 95 5.19 11.35 -0.48
C PRO A 95 6.51 11.75 0.19
N LYS A 96 7.64 11.37 -0.40
CA LYS A 96 8.99 11.65 0.12
C LYS A 96 9.27 13.13 0.40
N ALA A 97 8.55 14.05 -0.27
CA ALA A 97 8.69 15.49 -0.09
C ALA A 97 8.15 16.01 1.26
N HIS A 98 7.43 15.17 2.00
CA HIS A 98 6.90 15.53 3.31
C HIS A 98 7.80 14.97 4.41
N ASP A 99 8.74 15.82 4.86
CA ASP A 99 9.64 15.51 5.98
C ASP A 99 9.02 15.97 7.30
N ARG A 100 7.91 15.36 7.67
CA ARG A 100 7.22 15.59 8.93
C ARG A 100 6.59 14.32 9.48
N PRO A 101 6.32 14.25 10.79
CA PRO A 101 5.58 13.14 11.37
C PRO A 101 4.19 12.98 10.73
N ILE A 102 3.75 11.75 10.57
CA ILE A 102 2.42 11.40 10.07
C ILE A 102 1.40 11.67 11.17
N THR A 103 0.29 12.29 10.82
CA THR A 103 -0.83 12.53 11.71
C THR A 103 -2.01 11.64 11.35
N GLU A 104 -2.93 11.45 12.27
CA GLU A 104 -4.14 10.66 12.05
C GLU A 104 -4.98 11.20 10.88
N GLU A 105 -5.00 12.51 10.70
CA GLU A 105 -5.71 13.15 9.59
C GLU A 105 -5.15 12.80 8.21
N ASP A 106 -3.88 12.40 8.12
CA ASP A 106 -3.23 12.08 6.84
C ASP A 106 -3.87 10.85 6.18
N SER A 107 -4.45 9.94 6.95
CA SER A 107 -5.15 8.77 6.42
C SER A 107 -6.34 9.15 5.53
N GLU A 108 -6.97 10.29 5.78
CA GLU A 108 -8.07 10.82 4.96
C GLU A 108 -7.59 11.90 3.98
N ARG A 109 -6.64 12.75 4.35
CA ARG A 109 -6.13 13.83 3.49
C ARG A 109 -5.46 13.33 2.22
N TYR A 110 -4.81 12.18 2.26
CA TYR A 110 -4.11 11.59 1.11
C TYR A 110 -4.97 10.55 0.38
N GLN A 111 -6.29 10.74 0.40
CA GLN A 111 -7.26 10.00 -0.40
C GLN A 111 -7.92 10.94 -1.42
N THR A 112 -8.33 10.37 -2.56
CA THR A 112 -9.23 11.09 -3.46
C THR A 112 -10.65 11.07 -2.91
N ILE A 113 -11.48 12.03 -3.31
CA ILE A 113 -12.90 12.05 -2.91
C ILE A 113 -13.70 10.88 -3.49
N TYR A 114 -13.18 10.23 -4.53
CA TYR A 114 -13.80 9.06 -5.19
C TYR A 114 -13.13 7.73 -4.80
N ALA A 115 -12.29 7.72 -3.77
CA ALA A 115 -11.66 6.48 -3.27
C ALA A 115 -12.70 5.52 -2.70
N LYS A 116 -12.71 4.28 -3.17
CA LYS A 116 -13.67 3.24 -2.74
C LYS A 116 -12.98 1.97 -2.23
N HIS A 117 -12.14 1.36 -3.07
CA HIS A 117 -11.54 0.05 -2.80
C HIS A 117 -10.10 0.19 -2.32
N GLU A 118 -9.78 -0.45 -1.20
CA GLU A 118 -8.42 -0.49 -0.66
C GLU A 118 -7.50 -1.36 -1.52
N GLY A 119 -6.22 -1.01 -1.54
CA GLY A 119 -5.18 -1.76 -2.26
C GLY A 119 -4.05 -0.91 -2.80
N ALA A 120 -4.22 0.41 -2.91
CA ALA A 120 -3.14 1.31 -3.28
C ALA A 120 -2.17 1.50 -2.10
N VAL A 121 -0.88 1.62 -2.40
CA VAL A 121 0.18 1.86 -1.41
C VAL A 121 0.92 3.18 -1.65
N ALA A 122 0.49 3.95 -2.65
CA ALA A 122 1.01 5.28 -2.94
C ALA A 122 -0.12 6.30 -2.95
N ALA A 123 0.16 7.52 -2.49
CA ALA A 123 -0.80 8.61 -2.46
C ALA A 123 -1.11 9.10 -3.89
N PRO A 124 -2.39 9.19 -4.31
CA PRO A 124 -2.80 9.64 -5.63
C PRO A 124 -2.86 11.17 -5.68
N THR A 125 -1.72 11.83 -5.55
CA THR A 125 -1.63 13.29 -5.34
C THR A 125 -2.30 14.11 -6.44
N ALA A 126 -2.20 13.71 -7.70
CA ALA A 126 -2.87 14.39 -8.81
C ALA A 126 -4.40 14.33 -8.68
N GLY A 127 -4.95 13.17 -8.34
CA GLY A 127 -6.39 12.99 -8.15
C GLY A 127 -6.96 13.75 -6.95
N MET A 128 -6.14 14.09 -5.98
CA MET A 128 -6.54 14.88 -4.81
C MET A 128 -6.94 16.32 -5.15
N HIS A 129 -6.59 16.82 -6.34
CA HIS A 129 -7.00 18.13 -6.82
C HIS A 129 -8.48 18.19 -7.22
N PHE A 130 -9.11 17.07 -7.47
CA PHE A 130 -10.55 17.01 -7.74
C PHE A 130 -11.33 17.19 -6.43
N SER A 131 -12.21 18.19 -6.40
CA SER A 131 -13.18 18.40 -5.33
C SER A 131 -14.56 17.94 -5.76
N ARG A 132 -15.45 17.74 -4.79
CA ARG A 132 -16.87 17.42 -5.07
C ARG A 132 -17.54 18.53 -5.89
N GLU A 133 -17.17 19.77 -5.64
CA GLU A 133 -17.66 20.92 -6.37
C GLU A 133 -17.25 20.91 -7.84
N ILE A 134 -15.97 20.62 -8.12
CA ILE A 134 -15.47 20.50 -9.50
C ILE A 134 -16.19 19.39 -10.26
N LEU A 135 -16.33 18.21 -9.64
CA LEU A 135 -17.05 17.09 -10.26
C LEU A 135 -18.50 17.43 -10.56
N LYS A 136 -19.17 18.11 -9.64
CA LYS A 136 -20.54 18.56 -9.84
C LYS A 136 -20.69 19.57 -10.96
N ARG A 137 -19.79 20.53 -11.07
CA ARG A 137 -19.75 21.49 -12.19
C ARG A 137 -19.59 20.81 -13.53
N LEU A 138 -18.70 19.82 -13.63
CA LEU A 138 -18.49 19.06 -14.87
C LEU A 138 -19.76 18.29 -15.25
N GLU A 139 -20.39 17.65 -14.29
CA GLU A 139 -21.67 16.95 -14.49
C GLU A 139 -22.74 17.90 -15.04
N LEU A 140 -22.88 19.10 -14.47
CA LEU A 140 -23.84 20.11 -14.92
C LEU A 140 -23.53 20.63 -16.35
N GLN A 141 -22.27 20.54 -16.78
CA GLN A 141 -21.87 20.88 -18.15
C GLN A 141 -22.05 19.71 -19.13
N GLY A 142 -22.62 18.61 -18.70
CA GLY A 142 -22.89 17.45 -19.55
C GLY A 142 -21.73 16.46 -19.64
N VAL A 143 -20.70 16.60 -18.81
CA VAL A 143 -19.60 15.63 -18.75
C VAL A 143 -20.07 14.37 -18.04
N GLU A 144 -19.95 13.24 -18.71
CA GLU A 144 -20.26 11.93 -18.15
C GLU A 144 -19.04 11.32 -17.46
N PHE A 145 -19.29 10.57 -16.38
CA PHE A 145 -18.24 9.90 -15.62
C PHE A 145 -18.35 8.38 -15.74
N ALA A 146 -17.22 7.74 -15.88
CA ALA A 146 -17.07 6.30 -15.80
C ALA A 146 -15.95 5.98 -14.80
N GLU A 147 -16.16 4.97 -13.97
CA GLU A 147 -15.24 4.62 -12.90
C GLU A 147 -14.43 3.37 -13.24
N MET A 148 -13.17 3.40 -12.90
CA MET A 148 -12.30 2.23 -12.84
C MET A 148 -11.44 2.30 -11.59
N THR A 149 -10.93 1.17 -11.14
CA THR A 149 -10.05 1.12 -9.97
C THR A 149 -8.63 0.79 -10.40
N LEU A 150 -7.71 1.68 -10.09
CA LEU A 150 -6.27 1.47 -10.23
C LEU A 150 -5.61 1.56 -8.86
N HIS A 151 -4.90 0.52 -8.47
CA HIS A 151 -4.14 0.51 -7.23
C HIS A 151 -2.71 0.96 -7.51
N ALA A 152 -2.39 2.21 -7.15
CA ALA A 152 -1.05 2.76 -7.29
C ALA A 152 -0.08 2.00 -6.38
N GLY A 153 0.97 1.45 -6.96
CA GLY A 153 1.91 0.55 -6.33
C GLY A 153 3.31 1.11 -6.18
N LEU A 154 4.27 0.20 -6.07
CA LEU A 154 5.69 0.47 -5.82
C LEU A 154 6.38 1.35 -6.85
N GLY A 155 5.95 1.32 -8.10
CA GLY A 155 6.57 2.09 -9.18
C GLY A 155 6.63 3.59 -8.88
N ASN A 156 5.73 4.10 -8.02
CA ASN A 156 5.72 5.50 -7.59
C ASN A 156 6.84 5.85 -6.60
N PHE A 157 7.52 4.86 -6.03
CA PHE A 157 8.60 5.02 -5.06
C PHE A 157 9.97 4.67 -5.63
N ARG A 158 10.01 4.07 -6.83
CA ARG A 158 11.25 3.69 -7.50
C ARG A 158 11.77 4.82 -8.38
N GLU A 159 13.06 5.07 -8.25
CA GLU A 159 13.79 5.94 -9.15
C GLU A 159 14.19 5.17 -10.42
N ILE A 160 14.41 5.90 -11.50
CA ILE A 160 14.95 5.34 -12.73
C ILE A 160 16.45 5.12 -12.52
N GLU A 161 16.87 3.86 -12.48
CA GLU A 161 18.25 3.46 -12.18
C GLU A 161 19.11 3.16 -13.43
N VAL A 162 18.51 3.29 -14.63
CA VAL A 162 19.19 2.99 -15.89
C VAL A 162 19.44 4.26 -16.70
N GLU A 163 20.60 4.35 -17.36
CA GLU A 163 20.93 5.46 -18.24
C GLU A 163 20.10 5.43 -19.53
N ASP A 164 19.87 4.23 -20.08
CA ASP A 164 19.03 4.02 -21.25
C ASP A 164 17.60 3.72 -20.84
N LEU A 165 16.70 4.69 -21.03
CA LEU A 165 15.29 4.58 -20.63
C LEU A 165 14.56 3.40 -21.29
N THR A 166 15.04 2.91 -22.42
CA THR A 166 14.44 1.72 -23.06
C THR A 166 14.64 0.45 -22.25
N LYS A 167 15.62 0.41 -21.35
CA LYS A 167 15.93 -0.69 -20.44
C LYS A 167 15.21 -0.59 -19.11
N HIS A 168 14.54 0.53 -18.84
CA HIS A 168 13.75 0.69 -17.62
C HIS A 168 12.50 -0.21 -17.68
N LYS A 169 12.31 -1.02 -16.63
CA LYS A 169 11.10 -1.84 -16.48
C LYS A 169 10.14 -1.14 -15.53
N MET A 170 8.94 -0.86 -16.04
CA MET A 170 7.84 -0.36 -15.22
C MET A 170 7.25 -1.50 -14.37
N ASP A 171 6.92 -1.19 -13.12
CA ASP A 171 6.20 -2.13 -12.26
C ASP A 171 4.74 -2.27 -12.73
N SER A 172 4.19 -3.48 -12.60
CA SER A 172 2.78 -3.72 -12.87
C SER A 172 1.90 -3.25 -11.72
N GLU A 173 0.69 -2.81 -12.05
CA GLU A 173 -0.31 -2.39 -11.08
C GLU A 173 -1.63 -3.13 -11.33
N GLN A 174 -2.43 -3.31 -10.26
CA GLN A 174 -3.74 -3.94 -10.39
C GLN A 174 -4.76 -2.94 -10.94
N LEU A 175 -5.52 -3.38 -11.93
CA LEU A 175 -6.54 -2.59 -12.61
C LEU A 175 -7.86 -3.38 -12.63
N PHE A 176 -8.95 -2.72 -12.24
CA PHE A 176 -10.31 -3.26 -12.34
C PHE A 176 -11.19 -2.32 -13.16
N ILE A 177 -11.75 -2.84 -14.25
CA ILE A 177 -12.67 -2.10 -15.11
C ILE A 177 -14.04 -2.77 -15.02
N PRO A 178 -15.05 -2.14 -14.38
CA PRO A 178 -16.41 -2.67 -14.37
C PRO A 178 -17.00 -2.77 -15.78
N ASN A 179 -17.87 -3.75 -16.01
CA ASN A 179 -18.52 -3.92 -17.32
C ASN A 179 -19.28 -2.68 -17.79
N GLU A 180 -19.99 -2.02 -16.88
CA GLU A 180 -20.70 -0.77 -17.17
C GLU A 180 -19.78 0.35 -17.67
N THR A 181 -18.57 0.45 -17.11
CA THR A 181 -17.55 1.39 -17.57
C THR A 181 -17.06 1.06 -18.96
N ALA A 182 -16.77 -0.21 -19.25
CA ALA A 182 -16.33 -0.66 -20.56
C ALA A 182 -17.39 -0.38 -21.62
N ILE A 183 -18.68 -0.64 -21.34
CA ILE A 183 -19.80 -0.35 -22.22
C ILE A 183 -19.89 1.15 -22.51
N LYS A 184 -19.83 1.96 -21.47
CA LYS A 184 -19.98 3.43 -21.57
C LYS A 184 -18.85 4.07 -22.38
N VAL A 185 -17.62 3.62 -22.17
CA VAL A 185 -16.45 4.17 -22.89
C VAL A 185 -16.40 3.75 -24.36
N ASN A 186 -16.97 2.59 -24.71
CA ASN A 186 -16.96 2.06 -26.06
C ASN A 186 -18.17 2.52 -26.90
N GLN A 187 -19.07 3.29 -26.36
CA GLN A 187 -20.17 3.94 -27.10
C GLN A 187 -19.68 5.18 -27.84
#